data_3e1bb64d8aa1efd888c0409114e8d3f7
#
_entry.id   3e1bb64d8aa1efd888c0409114e8d3f7
#
_cell.length_a   1.000
_cell.length_b   1.000
_cell.length_c   1.000
_cell.angle_alpha   90.00
_cell.angle_beta   90.00
_cell.angle_gamma   90.00
#
_symmetry.space_group_name_H-M   'P 1'
#
loop_
_entity.id
_entity.type
_entity.pdbx_description
1 polymer ?
#
loop_
_entity_poly.entity_id
_entity_poly.type
_entity_poly.pdbx_seq_one_letter_code
_entity_poly.pdbx_strand_id
1 'polypeptide(L)'
;MANKIDYSKLTEITVKSQAELDMIPLDFKGRIYIEFGTYFSPAIVRNKYFYSVVARGNSSVVAWGNSSVEAWGNSSVVARENSSVVAWENSSVVANANVQVVDRLIGGKIEISGNARIVYMPKNIEDFMNFYGIKHTKTKATFYKAVRKNDNGKYVSDRDNDFEYVIGKVKTEKCDDDVKQDCSYGIHISHLDWALQFGKSWSDLAILEVETAIKDIVLPENSNGKVRTSKIKVIREVPLSECGLYGKMLAKRKGV
;
A
#
# COMPACT_ATOMS: atom_id res chain seq x y z
N MET A 1 -39.68 11.14 -3.31
CA MET A 1 -38.79 11.27 -2.15
C MET A 1 -37.45 10.64 -2.55
N ALA A 2 -36.38 11.41 -2.65
CA ALA A 2 -35.07 10.84 -2.95
C ALA A 2 -34.61 9.97 -1.77
N ASN A 3 -34.25 8.72 -2.02
CA ASN A 3 -33.71 7.83 -0.99
C ASN A 3 -32.47 8.50 -0.39
N LYS A 4 -32.52 8.84 0.90
CA LYS A 4 -31.41 9.41 1.64
C LYS A 4 -30.32 8.33 1.75
N ILE A 5 -29.16 8.58 1.17
CA ILE A 5 -28.02 7.64 1.23
C ILE A 5 -27.57 7.50 2.68
N ASP A 6 -27.50 6.26 3.18
CA ASP A 6 -26.93 5.95 4.50
C ASP A 6 -25.40 5.73 4.36
N TYR A 7 -24.66 6.80 4.49
CA TYR A 7 -23.21 6.79 4.36
C TYR A 7 -22.49 5.94 5.42
N SER A 8 -23.13 5.66 6.56
CA SER A 8 -22.52 4.88 7.65
C SER A 8 -22.25 3.43 7.27
N LYS A 9 -22.96 2.92 6.26
CA LYS A 9 -22.85 1.54 5.76
C LYS A 9 -21.95 1.39 4.55
N LEU A 10 -21.44 2.50 3.99
CA LEU A 10 -20.63 2.47 2.79
C LEU A 10 -19.14 2.42 3.16
N THR A 11 -18.40 1.55 2.49
CA THR A 11 -16.92 1.48 2.54
C THR A 11 -16.28 2.27 1.42
N GLU A 12 -17.04 2.54 0.36
CA GLU A 12 -16.60 3.34 -0.79
C GLU A 12 -17.78 4.01 -1.48
N ILE A 13 -17.51 5.10 -2.20
CA ILE A 13 -18.49 5.82 -3.01
C ILE A 13 -17.84 6.41 -4.25
N THR A 14 -18.52 6.35 -5.39
CA THR A 14 -18.13 7.03 -6.62
C THR A 14 -18.97 8.29 -6.77
N VAL A 15 -18.32 9.42 -7.02
CA VAL A 15 -18.96 10.72 -7.25
C VAL A 15 -18.69 11.19 -8.69
N LYS A 16 -19.74 11.72 -9.33
CA LYS A 16 -19.72 12.17 -10.72
C LYS A 16 -19.95 13.68 -10.85
N SER A 17 -20.09 14.38 -9.72
CA SER A 17 -20.24 15.83 -9.68
C SER A 17 -19.71 16.43 -8.37
N GLN A 18 -19.40 17.73 -8.38
CA GLN A 18 -19.02 18.47 -7.17
C GLN A 18 -20.15 18.48 -6.13
N ALA A 19 -21.40 18.57 -6.58
CA ALA A 19 -22.55 18.53 -5.67
C ALA A 19 -22.65 17.20 -4.91
N GLU A 20 -22.41 16.08 -5.59
CA GLU A 20 -22.36 14.76 -4.92
C GLU A 20 -21.19 14.67 -3.94
N LEU A 21 -20.01 15.18 -4.32
CA LEU A 21 -18.84 15.22 -3.44
C LEU A 21 -19.11 16.08 -2.19
N ASP A 22 -19.76 17.21 -2.34
CA ASP A 22 -20.07 18.13 -1.23
C ASP A 22 -21.17 17.59 -0.30
N MET A 23 -21.98 16.64 -0.75
CA MET A 23 -22.99 15.97 0.10
C MET A 23 -22.41 14.89 1.00
N ILE A 24 -21.19 14.41 0.76
CA ILE A 24 -20.57 13.40 1.60
C ILE A 24 -20.34 13.96 3.01
N PRO A 25 -20.79 13.24 4.08
CA PRO A 25 -20.58 13.68 5.45
C PRO A 25 -19.10 13.83 5.81
N LEU A 26 -18.80 14.77 6.72
CA LEU A 26 -17.42 15.04 7.17
C LEU A 26 -16.78 13.86 7.90
N ASP A 27 -17.58 12.97 8.46
CA ASP A 27 -17.19 11.78 9.21
C ASP A 27 -17.23 10.49 8.38
N PHE A 28 -17.49 10.60 7.10
CA PHE A 28 -17.44 9.44 6.19
C PHE A 28 -16.04 8.81 6.17
N LYS A 29 -15.96 7.51 6.46
CA LYS A 29 -14.69 6.77 6.61
C LYS A 29 -14.33 5.89 5.42
N GLY A 30 -15.10 5.93 4.37
CA GLY A 30 -14.87 5.16 3.16
C GLY A 30 -13.93 5.82 2.16
N ARG A 31 -13.69 5.12 1.07
CA ARG A 31 -12.91 5.63 -0.08
C ARG A 31 -13.83 6.38 -1.03
N ILE A 32 -13.38 7.54 -1.52
CA ILE A 32 -14.11 8.37 -2.47
C ILE A 32 -13.42 8.28 -3.83
N TYR A 33 -14.13 7.74 -4.82
CA TYR A 33 -13.68 7.72 -6.21
C TYR A 33 -14.25 8.92 -6.95
N ILE A 34 -13.37 9.72 -7.58
CA ILE A 34 -13.76 10.88 -8.37
C ILE A 34 -13.71 10.50 -9.85
N GLU A 35 -14.87 10.57 -10.51
CA GLU A 35 -15.03 10.32 -11.96
C GLU A 35 -15.51 11.57 -12.69
N PHE A 36 -15.17 12.75 -12.20
CA PHE A 36 -15.50 14.02 -12.84
C PHE A 36 -14.35 15.02 -12.69
N GLY A 37 -14.53 16.18 -13.28
CA GLY A 37 -13.55 17.25 -13.27
C GLY A 37 -12.73 17.25 -14.57
N THR A 38 -12.44 18.47 -15.03
CA THR A 38 -11.60 18.74 -16.17
C THR A 38 -10.51 19.72 -15.77
N TYR A 39 -9.52 19.95 -16.62
CA TYR A 39 -8.48 20.95 -16.37
C TYR A 39 -9.07 22.36 -16.05
N PHE A 40 -10.16 22.74 -16.71
CA PHE A 40 -10.83 24.04 -16.49
C PHE A 40 -11.87 24.03 -15.38
N SER A 41 -12.36 22.88 -14.97
CA SER A 41 -13.34 22.71 -13.90
C SER A 41 -13.01 21.47 -13.07
N PRO A 42 -11.93 21.51 -12.28
CA PRO A 42 -11.48 20.38 -11.49
C PRO A 42 -12.41 20.09 -10.31
N ALA A 43 -12.46 18.84 -9.89
CA ALA A 43 -13.06 18.48 -8.61
C ALA A 43 -12.26 19.12 -7.46
N ILE A 44 -12.95 19.76 -6.52
CA ILE A 44 -12.31 20.44 -5.39
C ILE A 44 -12.48 19.60 -4.13
N VAL A 45 -11.37 19.08 -3.62
CA VAL A 45 -11.29 18.34 -2.36
C VAL A 45 -10.68 19.24 -1.29
N ARG A 46 -11.45 19.53 -0.23
CA ARG A 46 -11.02 20.39 0.88
C ARG A 46 -10.81 19.57 2.15
N ASN A 47 -10.30 20.19 3.20
CA ASN A 47 -10.03 19.62 4.54
C ASN A 47 -11.15 18.75 5.15
N LYS A 48 -12.31 18.76 4.57
CA LYS A 48 -13.46 17.95 4.98
C LYS A 48 -13.16 16.45 4.95
N TYR A 49 -12.25 16.03 4.08
CA TYR A 49 -12.07 14.62 3.74
C TYR A 49 -10.71 14.16 4.22
N PHE A 50 -10.67 13.64 5.44
CA PHE A 50 -9.49 12.94 5.98
C PHE A 50 -9.26 11.56 5.34
N TYR A 51 -9.95 11.26 4.24
CA TYR A 51 -10.02 9.93 3.64
C TYR A 51 -9.39 9.91 2.27
N SER A 52 -9.00 8.72 1.84
CA SER A 52 -8.41 8.48 0.54
C SER A 52 -9.38 8.89 -0.56
N VAL A 53 -9.04 9.93 -1.30
CA VAL A 53 -9.70 10.35 -2.53
C VAL A 53 -8.94 9.73 -3.70
N VAL A 54 -9.63 9.08 -4.60
CA VAL A 54 -9.03 8.43 -5.77
C VAL A 54 -9.50 9.13 -7.04
N ALA A 55 -8.58 9.82 -7.72
CA ALA A 55 -8.79 10.39 -9.04
C ALA A 55 -8.45 9.34 -10.10
N ARG A 56 -9.37 9.04 -11.02
CA ARG A 56 -9.20 8.01 -12.07
C ARG A 56 -9.42 8.54 -13.47
N GLY A 57 -8.87 7.83 -14.45
CA GLY A 57 -9.04 8.14 -15.86
C GLY A 57 -8.45 9.50 -16.22
N ASN A 58 -9.27 10.40 -16.76
CA ASN A 58 -8.89 11.76 -17.16
C ASN A 58 -9.39 12.83 -16.19
N SER A 59 -9.70 12.48 -14.94
CA SER A 59 -10.25 13.44 -13.96
C SER A 59 -9.20 14.46 -13.52
N SER A 60 -9.66 15.66 -13.17
CA SER A 60 -8.84 16.72 -12.59
C SER A 60 -9.31 17.04 -11.17
N VAL A 61 -8.37 17.11 -10.24
CA VAL A 61 -8.65 17.32 -8.81
C VAL A 61 -7.77 18.44 -8.25
N VAL A 62 -8.36 19.33 -7.44
CA VAL A 62 -7.61 20.26 -6.60
C VAL A 62 -7.77 19.84 -5.15
N ALA A 63 -6.68 19.48 -4.51
CA ALA A 63 -6.62 19.05 -3.11
C ALA A 63 -6.07 20.17 -2.23
N TRP A 64 -6.74 20.43 -1.12
CA TRP A 64 -6.38 21.47 -0.14
C TRP A 64 -6.27 20.88 1.28
N GLY A 65 -5.57 21.58 2.13
CA GLY A 65 -5.47 21.25 3.55
C GLY A 65 -4.70 19.97 3.80
N ASN A 66 -5.27 19.08 4.60
CA ASN A 66 -4.67 17.77 4.92
C ASN A 66 -5.25 16.63 4.06
N SER A 67 -5.72 16.92 2.86
CA SER A 67 -6.32 15.92 1.96
C SER A 67 -5.29 14.90 1.49
N SER A 68 -5.73 13.64 1.34
CA SER A 68 -4.93 12.57 0.74
C SER A 68 -5.55 12.13 -0.58
N VAL A 69 -4.77 12.12 -1.66
CA VAL A 69 -5.22 11.80 -3.02
C VAL A 69 -4.36 10.71 -3.63
N GLU A 70 -5.01 9.69 -4.20
CA GLU A 70 -4.38 8.74 -5.12
C GLU A 70 -4.76 9.13 -6.55
N ALA A 71 -3.78 9.39 -7.39
CA ALA A 71 -3.97 9.78 -8.80
C ALA A 71 -3.61 8.60 -9.71
N TRP A 72 -4.55 8.16 -10.54
CA TRP A 72 -4.41 7.01 -11.44
C TRP A 72 -4.74 7.37 -12.89
N GLY A 73 -4.20 6.63 -13.85
CA GLY A 73 -4.42 6.84 -15.27
C GLY A 73 -3.77 8.13 -15.76
N ASN A 74 -4.53 8.93 -16.52
CA ASN A 74 -4.11 10.24 -17.01
C ASN A 74 -4.67 11.38 -16.16
N SER A 75 -4.97 11.14 -14.88
CA SER A 75 -5.55 12.16 -14.01
C SER A 75 -4.57 13.29 -13.70
N SER A 76 -5.11 14.48 -13.41
CA SER A 76 -4.34 15.66 -13.02
C SER A 76 -4.68 16.07 -11.59
N VAL A 77 -3.68 16.32 -10.76
CA VAL A 77 -3.87 16.78 -9.38
C VAL A 77 -3.09 18.06 -9.14
N VAL A 78 -3.77 19.09 -8.64
CA VAL A 78 -3.14 20.27 -8.04
C VAL A 78 -3.26 20.14 -6.52
N ALA A 79 -2.13 19.91 -5.85
CA ALA A 79 -2.07 19.68 -4.41
C ALA A 79 -1.47 20.90 -3.69
N ARG A 80 -2.09 21.32 -2.59
CA ARG A 80 -1.73 22.52 -1.85
C ARG A 80 -1.68 22.27 -0.35
N GLU A 81 -1.04 23.20 0.38
CA GLU A 81 -0.91 23.21 1.84
C GLU A 81 -0.21 21.94 2.37
N ASN A 82 -0.85 21.13 3.21
CA ASN A 82 -0.27 19.93 3.81
C ASN A 82 -0.85 18.65 3.19
N SER A 83 -1.41 18.73 1.98
CA SER A 83 -1.97 17.55 1.31
C SER A 83 -0.88 16.56 0.91
N SER A 84 -1.28 15.31 0.71
CA SER A 84 -0.42 14.24 0.23
C SER A 84 -0.99 13.61 -1.04
N VAL A 85 -0.11 13.23 -1.96
CA VAL A 85 -0.50 12.61 -3.23
C VAL A 85 0.33 11.36 -3.46
N VAL A 86 -0.32 10.28 -3.89
CA VAL A 86 0.35 9.14 -4.50
C VAL A 86 0.03 9.16 -5.99
N ALA A 87 1.03 9.39 -6.82
CA ALA A 87 0.87 9.52 -8.26
C ALA A 87 1.24 8.22 -8.96
N TRP A 88 0.30 7.65 -9.72
CA TRP A 88 0.43 6.39 -10.44
C TRP A 88 0.35 6.59 -11.96
N GLU A 89 0.94 5.67 -12.71
CA GLU A 89 0.83 5.56 -14.17
C GLU A 89 1.25 6.85 -14.90
N ASN A 90 0.35 7.46 -15.67
CA ASN A 90 0.60 8.68 -16.44
C ASN A 90 0.00 9.93 -15.79
N SER A 91 -0.33 9.86 -14.50
CA SER A 91 -0.92 11.02 -13.83
C SER A 91 0.05 12.19 -13.73
N SER A 92 -0.51 13.40 -13.66
CA SER A 92 0.26 14.63 -13.53
C SER A 92 -0.06 15.31 -12.19
N VAL A 93 0.97 15.74 -11.49
CA VAL A 93 0.83 16.39 -10.19
C VAL A 93 1.55 17.73 -10.18
N VAL A 94 0.86 18.78 -9.77
CA VAL A 94 1.45 20.07 -9.39
C VAL A 94 1.30 20.22 -7.88
N ALA A 95 2.40 20.22 -7.16
CA ALA A 95 2.43 20.27 -5.70
C ALA A 95 3.09 21.54 -5.19
N ASN A 96 2.45 22.20 -4.20
CA ASN A 96 2.90 23.46 -3.65
C ASN A 96 2.85 23.44 -2.11
N ALA A 97 3.61 24.31 -1.46
CA ALA A 97 3.74 24.42 -0.01
C ALA A 97 4.37 23.18 0.64
N ASN A 98 3.69 22.49 1.58
CA ASN A 98 4.26 21.35 2.33
C ASN A 98 3.77 20.00 1.79
N VAL A 99 3.35 19.94 0.53
CA VAL A 99 2.82 18.72 -0.08
C VAL A 99 3.89 17.63 -0.16
N GLN A 100 3.49 16.42 0.15
CA GLN A 100 4.30 15.23 -0.09
C GLN A 100 3.72 14.46 -1.27
N VAL A 101 4.53 14.19 -2.29
CA VAL A 101 4.17 13.38 -3.45
C VAL A 101 4.96 12.10 -3.45
N VAL A 102 4.28 10.96 -3.39
CA VAL A 102 4.90 9.64 -3.61
C VAL A 102 4.87 9.35 -5.10
N ASP A 103 6.05 9.28 -5.71
CA ASP A 103 6.21 9.05 -7.15
C ASP A 103 6.16 7.55 -7.48
N ARG A 104 5.08 7.14 -8.14
CA ARG A 104 4.87 5.82 -8.75
C ARG A 104 4.52 5.93 -10.23
N LEU A 105 4.96 7.00 -10.86
CA LEU A 105 4.67 7.27 -12.27
C LEU A 105 5.44 6.31 -13.20
N ILE A 106 4.78 5.96 -14.30
CA ILE A 106 5.39 5.27 -15.44
C ILE A 106 5.74 6.28 -16.53
N GLY A 107 4.85 7.25 -16.79
CA GLY A 107 5.03 8.25 -17.86
C GLY A 107 4.45 9.63 -17.55
N GLY A 108 3.96 9.87 -16.33
CA GLY A 108 3.40 11.16 -15.91
C GLY A 108 4.45 12.20 -15.52
N LYS A 109 4.01 13.30 -14.92
CA LYS A 109 4.85 14.43 -14.53
C LYS A 109 4.53 14.92 -13.11
N ILE A 110 5.57 15.23 -12.33
CA ILE A 110 5.43 15.91 -11.06
C ILE A 110 6.19 17.24 -11.12
N GLU A 111 5.48 18.32 -10.82
CA GLU A 111 6.04 19.64 -10.62
C GLU A 111 5.87 20.06 -9.16
N ILE A 112 6.97 20.47 -8.52
CA ILE A 112 6.94 20.90 -7.12
C ILE A 112 7.38 22.33 -6.95
N SER A 113 6.84 23.01 -5.94
CA SER A 113 7.25 24.35 -5.52
C SER A 113 7.08 24.53 -4.01
N GLY A 114 7.67 25.59 -3.47
CA GLY A 114 7.68 25.82 -2.01
C GLY A 114 8.47 24.74 -1.28
N ASN A 115 7.89 24.20 -0.22
CA ASN A 115 8.48 23.11 0.59
C ASN A 115 7.98 21.73 0.17
N ALA A 116 7.31 21.62 -0.98
CA ALA A 116 6.84 20.33 -1.47
C ALA A 116 8.03 19.38 -1.76
N ARG A 117 7.81 18.09 -1.53
CA ARG A 117 8.86 17.08 -1.73
C ARG A 117 8.32 15.84 -2.42
N ILE A 118 9.18 15.23 -3.21
CA ILE A 118 8.91 13.97 -3.87
C ILE A 118 9.54 12.84 -3.06
N VAL A 119 8.78 11.79 -2.79
CA VAL A 119 9.26 10.52 -2.26
C VAL A 119 9.35 9.55 -3.42
N TYR A 120 10.56 9.29 -3.87
CA TYR A 120 10.81 8.35 -4.94
C TYR A 120 10.70 6.92 -4.43
N MET A 121 9.94 6.09 -5.15
CA MET A 121 9.88 4.67 -4.85
C MET A 121 11.15 3.96 -5.34
N PRO A 122 11.58 2.93 -4.60
CA PRO A 122 12.76 2.16 -4.99
C PRO A 122 12.58 1.49 -6.36
N LYS A 123 13.59 1.63 -7.23
CA LYS A 123 13.61 1.03 -8.58
C LYS A 123 14.49 -0.22 -8.70
N ASN A 124 15.28 -0.50 -7.66
CA ASN A 124 16.10 -1.69 -7.58
C ASN A 124 16.05 -2.27 -6.16
N ILE A 125 16.55 -3.48 -6.00
CA ILE A 125 16.41 -4.21 -4.73
C ILE A 125 17.24 -3.60 -3.60
N GLU A 126 18.38 -2.99 -3.87
CA GLU A 126 19.22 -2.33 -2.86
C GLU A 126 18.51 -1.08 -2.31
N ASP A 127 17.99 -0.23 -3.20
CA ASP A 127 17.19 0.94 -2.81
C ASP A 127 15.94 0.51 -2.05
N PHE A 128 15.28 -0.60 -2.47
CA PHE A 128 14.14 -1.16 -1.78
C PHE A 128 14.47 -1.58 -0.35
N MET A 129 15.57 -2.31 -0.17
CA MET A 129 15.99 -2.74 1.15
C MET A 129 16.33 -1.55 2.07
N ASN A 130 17.03 -0.55 1.53
CA ASN A 130 17.38 0.66 2.27
C ASN A 130 16.14 1.50 2.62
N PHE A 131 15.23 1.69 1.66
CA PHE A 131 14.00 2.49 1.84
C PHE A 131 13.09 1.91 2.93
N TYR A 132 12.91 0.59 2.95
CA TYR A 132 12.07 -0.07 3.94
C TYR A 132 12.83 -0.57 5.19
N GLY A 133 14.11 -0.23 5.33
CA GLY A 133 14.92 -0.64 6.47
C GLY A 133 15.09 -2.16 6.59
N ILE A 134 15.13 -2.87 5.45
CA ILE A 134 15.32 -4.33 5.41
C ILE A 134 16.76 -4.65 5.82
N LYS A 135 16.91 -5.47 6.87
CA LYS A 135 18.23 -5.93 7.31
C LYS A 135 18.85 -6.84 6.24
N HIS A 136 20.02 -6.48 5.74
CA HIS A 136 20.68 -7.23 4.68
C HIS A 136 22.21 -7.21 4.78
N THR A 137 22.82 -8.15 4.07
CA THR A 137 24.24 -8.23 3.75
C THR A 137 24.42 -8.09 2.22
N LYS A 138 25.61 -8.26 1.70
CA LYS A 138 25.83 -8.27 0.24
C LYS A 138 25.11 -9.39 -0.50
N THR A 139 24.72 -10.47 0.17
CA THR A 139 24.18 -11.69 -0.48
C THR A 139 22.82 -12.12 0.02
N LYS A 140 22.40 -11.69 1.19
CA LYS A 140 21.19 -12.14 1.86
C LYS A 140 20.44 -10.99 2.50
N ALA A 141 19.12 -11.13 2.59
CA ALA A 141 18.24 -10.17 3.24
C ALA A 141 17.20 -10.87 4.12
N THR A 142 16.80 -10.20 5.20
CA THR A 142 15.80 -10.65 6.16
C THR A 142 14.50 -9.91 5.93
N PHE A 143 13.46 -10.68 5.66
CA PHE A 143 12.11 -10.19 5.40
C PHE A 143 11.10 -10.79 6.38
N TYR A 144 9.86 -10.43 6.23
CA TYR A 144 8.74 -10.97 6.99
C TYR A 144 7.67 -11.53 6.07
N LYS A 145 6.96 -12.53 6.58
CA LYS A 145 5.85 -13.16 5.89
C LYS A 145 4.67 -13.33 6.85
N ALA A 146 3.52 -12.76 6.46
CA ALA A 146 2.27 -13.10 7.11
C ALA A 146 1.80 -14.47 6.66
N VAL A 147 1.46 -15.33 7.60
CA VAL A 147 0.97 -16.69 7.41
C VAL A 147 -0.19 -16.96 8.36
N ARG A 148 -0.94 -18.02 8.10
CA ARG A 148 -1.94 -18.54 9.02
C ARG A 148 -1.31 -19.59 9.92
N LYS A 149 -1.66 -19.58 11.20
CA LYS A 149 -1.28 -20.64 12.14
C LYS A 149 -2.54 -21.45 12.45
N ASN A 150 -2.63 -22.65 11.88
CA ASN A 150 -3.79 -23.50 12.05
C ASN A 150 -3.88 -24.10 13.47
N ASP A 151 -4.96 -24.80 13.78
CA ASP A 151 -5.23 -25.38 15.10
C ASP A 151 -4.17 -26.43 15.52
N ASN A 152 -3.47 -27.03 14.56
CA ASN A 152 -2.37 -27.96 14.81
C ASN A 152 -1.00 -27.23 15.01
N GLY A 153 -1.00 -25.90 15.07
CA GLY A 153 0.20 -25.07 15.24
C GLY A 153 1.09 -24.97 14.01
N LYS A 154 0.62 -25.41 12.84
CA LYS A 154 1.37 -25.33 11.58
C LYS A 154 1.18 -23.95 10.93
N TYR A 155 2.25 -23.43 10.31
CA TYR A 155 2.22 -22.20 9.54
C TYR A 155 1.95 -22.53 8.08
N VAL A 156 0.83 -22.03 7.55
CA VAL A 156 0.39 -22.31 6.17
C VAL A 156 0.16 -21.02 5.38
N SER A 157 0.19 -21.09 4.07
CA SER A 157 -0.16 -19.99 3.20
C SER A 157 -1.65 -19.64 3.37
N ASP A 158 -2.01 -18.34 3.24
CA ASP A 158 -3.41 -17.92 3.23
C ASP A 158 -4.16 -18.36 1.96
N ARG A 159 -3.45 -18.76 0.92
CA ARG A 159 -4.02 -19.20 -0.36
C ARG A 159 -4.00 -20.70 -0.57
N ASP A 160 -3.16 -21.41 0.19
CA ASP A 160 -2.96 -22.84 0.05
C ASP A 160 -2.58 -23.43 1.41
N ASN A 161 -3.53 -24.14 2.02
CA ASN A 161 -3.35 -24.74 3.34
C ASN A 161 -2.35 -25.91 3.33
N ASP A 162 -2.03 -26.49 2.15
CA ASP A 162 -1.04 -27.53 2.00
C ASP A 162 0.38 -26.96 1.84
N PHE A 163 0.47 -25.65 1.58
CA PHE A 163 1.75 -24.95 1.48
C PHE A 163 2.25 -24.55 2.87
N GLU A 164 2.91 -25.49 3.54
CA GLU A 164 3.41 -25.35 4.91
C GLU A 164 4.79 -24.68 4.96
N TYR A 165 4.99 -23.83 5.97
CA TYR A 165 6.28 -23.23 6.35
C TYR A 165 6.77 -23.85 7.66
N VAL A 166 8.01 -24.36 7.69
CA VAL A 166 8.58 -25.01 8.88
C VAL A 166 9.81 -24.24 9.35
N ILE A 167 9.81 -23.83 10.63
CA ILE A 167 10.93 -23.10 11.24
C ILE A 167 12.23 -23.91 11.09
N GLY A 168 13.30 -23.21 10.70
CA GLY A 168 14.62 -23.79 10.44
C GLY A 168 14.77 -24.44 9.07
N LYS A 169 13.69 -24.63 8.31
CA LYS A 169 13.71 -25.27 7.00
C LYS A 169 13.70 -24.25 5.86
N VAL A 170 14.16 -24.74 4.70
CA VAL A 170 14.07 -24.00 3.44
C VAL A 170 12.76 -24.37 2.75
N LYS A 171 12.06 -23.35 2.23
CA LYS A 171 10.90 -23.51 1.35
C LYS A 171 11.25 -22.95 -0.02
N THR A 172 10.89 -23.67 -1.06
CA THR A 172 11.08 -23.26 -2.46
C THR A 172 9.76 -23.28 -3.21
N GLU A 173 9.64 -22.42 -4.21
CA GLU A 173 8.48 -22.31 -5.08
C GLU A 173 8.95 -21.79 -6.45
N LYS A 174 8.23 -22.12 -7.52
CA LYS A 174 8.45 -21.48 -8.80
C LYS A 174 8.17 -19.98 -8.66
N CYS A 175 9.07 -19.14 -9.11
CA CYS A 175 8.93 -17.69 -9.07
C CYS A 175 8.84 -17.13 -10.48
N ASP A 176 7.86 -16.29 -10.72
CA ASP A 176 7.72 -15.53 -11.94
C ASP A 176 8.68 -14.32 -11.90
N ASP A 177 9.45 -14.12 -12.95
CA ASP A 177 10.42 -13.03 -13.11
C ASP A 177 9.85 -11.79 -13.82
N ASP A 178 8.58 -11.83 -14.28
CA ASP A 178 7.91 -10.67 -14.88
C ASP A 178 7.66 -9.56 -13.83
N VAL A 179 8.53 -8.56 -13.83
CA VAL A 179 8.47 -7.40 -12.91
C VAL A 179 7.23 -6.52 -13.10
N LYS A 180 6.51 -6.63 -14.22
CA LYS A 180 5.29 -5.89 -14.48
C LYS A 180 4.08 -6.45 -13.73
N GLN A 181 4.17 -7.67 -13.25
CA GLN A 181 3.11 -8.32 -12.48
C GLN A 181 3.35 -8.12 -10.98
N ASP A 182 2.46 -7.39 -10.30
CA ASP A 182 2.52 -7.19 -8.84
C ASP A 182 2.25 -8.47 -8.06
N CYS A 183 1.33 -9.29 -8.54
CA CYS A 183 0.93 -10.55 -7.95
C CYS A 183 1.04 -11.67 -8.99
N SER A 184 2.01 -12.56 -8.82
CA SER A 184 2.23 -13.71 -9.67
C SER A 184 2.82 -14.85 -8.83
N TYR A 185 3.27 -15.92 -9.47
CA TYR A 185 3.85 -17.08 -8.79
C TYR A 185 5.12 -16.73 -8.02
N GLY A 186 5.28 -17.35 -6.86
CA GLY A 186 6.44 -17.20 -5.98
C GLY A 186 6.06 -16.94 -4.54
N ILE A 187 7.05 -17.02 -3.68
CA ILE A 187 6.87 -16.73 -2.26
C ILE A 187 6.92 -15.23 -2.06
N HIS A 188 5.78 -14.62 -1.71
CA HIS A 188 5.70 -13.19 -1.40
C HIS A 188 6.18 -12.94 0.02
N ILE A 189 7.15 -12.04 0.16
CA ILE A 189 7.73 -11.57 1.41
C ILE A 189 7.76 -10.04 1.41
N SER A 190 7.85 -9.41 2.58
CA SER A 190 7.72 -7.96 2.69
C SER A 190 8.48 -7.39 3.88
N HIS A 191 8.51 -6.08 4.04
CA HIS A 191 8.86 -5.47 5.31
C HIS A 191 7.75 -5.74 6.36
N LEU A 192 8.09 -5.56 7.64
CA LEU A 192 7.24 -5.98 8.77
C LEU A 192 5.85 -5.32 8.74
N ASP A 193 5.78 -4.01 8.55
CA ASP A 193 4.50 -3.28 8.61
C ASP A 193 3.54 -3.72 7.50
N TRP A 194 4.07 -4.02 6.30
CA TRP A 194 3.26 -4.56 5.21
C TRP A 194 2.68 -5.94 5.58
N ALA A 195 3.51 -6.84 6.15
CA ALA A 195 3.05 -8.16 6.57
C ALA A 195 1.94 -8.08 7.63
N LEU A 196 2.09 -7.18 8.61
CA LEU A 196 1.09 -6.93 9.65
C LEU A 196 -0.22 -6.38 9.06
N GLN A 197 -0.13 -5.40 8.14
CA GLN A 197 -1.29 -4.81 7.47
C GLN A 197 -2.03 -5.82 6.61
N PHE A 198 -1.32 -6.69 5.91
CA PHE A 198 -1.89 -7.72 5.07
C PHE A 198 -2.72 -8.72 5.89
N GLY A 199 -2.16 -9.23 6.99
CA GLY A 199 -2.80 -10.22 7.85
C GLY A 199 -3.68 -9.64 8.97
N LYS A 200 -3.89 -8.32 9.04
CA LYS A 200 -4.55 -7.64 10.19
C LYS A 200 -5.93 -8.16 10.56
N SER A 201 -6.69 -8.67 9.59
CA SER A 201 -8.04 -9.21 9.79
C SER A 201 -8.08 -10.71 10.13
N TRP A 202 -6.96 -11.42 10.04
CA TRP A 202 -6.91 -12.86 10.30
C TRP A 202 -6.84 -13.12 11.80
N SER A 203 -7.72 -13.99 12.30
CA SER A 203 -7.72 -14.42 13.72
C SER A 203 -6.46 -15.23 14.07
N ASP A 204 -5.97 -15.99 13.10
CA ASP A 204 -4.86 -16.95 13.16
C ASP A 204 -3.56 -16.40 12.54
N LEU A 205 -3.42 -15.07 12.43
CA LEU A 205 -2.20 -14.43 11.92
C LEU A 205 -0.97 -14.83 12.73
N ALA A 206 0.05 -15.32 12.05
CA ALA A 206 1.41 -15.40 12.54
C ALA A 206 2.36 -14.64 11.58
N ILE A 207 3.43 -14.07 12.13
CA ILE A 207 4.49 -13.41 11.38
C ILE A 207 5.74 -14.27 11.44
N LEU A 208 6.24 -14.67 10.29
CA LEU A 208 7.50 -15.38 10.17
C LEU A 208 8.61 -14.42 9.73
N GLU A 209 9.74 -14.47 10.43
CA GLU A 209 11.00 -13.91 9.96
C GLU A 209 11.65 -14.91 9.01
N VAL A 210 12.02 -14.44 7.83
CA VAL A 210 12.56 -15.29 6.77
C VAL A 210 13.82 -14.67 6.15
N GLU A 211 14.76 -15.51 5.73
CA GLU A 211 15.96 -15.09 5.02
C GLU A 211 15.90 -15.60 3.57
N THR A 212 16.31 -14.75 2.62
CA THR A 212 16.47 -15.12 1.22
C THR A 212 17.76 -14.57 0.64
N ALA A 213 18.29 -15.20 -0.42
CA ALA A 213 19.40 -14.65 -1.18
C ALA A 213 18.92 -13.49 -2.05
N ILE A 214 19.68 -12.39 -2.09
CA ILE A 214 19.29 -11.18 -2.84
C ILE A 214 19.10 -11.49 -4.34
N LYS A 215 19.91 -12.37 -4.90
CA LYS A 215 19.79 -12.82 -6.31
C LYS A 215 18.49 -13.55 -6.65
N ASP A 216 17.80 -14.09 -5.65
CA ASP A 216 16.56 -14.85 -5.82
C ASP A 216 15.32 -13.94 -5.69
N ILE A 217 15.52 -12.63 -5.45
CA ILE A 217 14.43 -11.67 -5.25
C ILE A 217 14.03 -11.03 -6.57
N VAL A 218 12.73 -11.03 -6.84
CA VAL A 218 12.10 -10.27 -7.91
C VAL A 218 11.36 -9.09 -7.30
N LEU A 219 11.74 -7.87 -7.68
CA LEU A 219 11.11 -6.63 -7.27
C LEU A 219 10.12 -6.17 -8.35
N PRO A 220 8.80 -6.24 -8.13
CA PRO A 220 7.82 -5.70 -9.06
C PRO A 220 7.97 -4.18 -9.24
N GLU A 221 7.76 -3.67 -10.45
CA GLU A 221 7.86 -2.23 -10.76
C GLU A 221 6.96 -1.36 -9.88
N ASN A 222 5.77 -1.86 -9.54
CA ASN A 222 4.80 -1.17 -8.69
C ASN A 222 4.77 -1.71 -7.24
N SER A 223 5.88 -2.25 -6.76
CA SER A 223 5.96 -2.78 -5.39
C SER A 223 5.57 -1.73 -4.35
N ASN A 224 4.70 -2.10 -3.45
CA ASN A 224 4.26 -1.29 -2.31
C ASN A 224 4.85 -1.78 -0.97
N GLY A 225 5.98 -2.46 -1.01
CA GLY A 225 6.66 -2.98 0.17
C GLY A 225 6.74 -4.51 0.24
N LYS A 226 6.26 -5.22 -0.80
CA LYS A 226 6.42 -6.68 -0.96
C LYS A 226 7.28 -7.01 -2.17
N VAL A 227 7.96 -8.13 -2.12
CA VAL A 227 8.75 -8.71 -3.21
C VAL A 227 8.40 -10.19 -3.36
N ARG A 228 8.78 -10.79 -4.48
CA ARG A 228 8.70 -12.23 -4.71
C ARG A 228 10.07 -12.86 -4.63
N THR A 229 10.11 -14.14 -4.26
CA THR A 229 11.34 -14.93 -4.29
C THR A 229 11.02 -16.40 -4.56
N SER A 230 11.96 -17.12 -5.17
CA SER A 230 11.84 -18.55 -5.38
C SER A 230 12.19 -19.38 -4.14
N LYS A 231 12.83 -18.76 -3.14
CA LYS A 231 13.41 -19.52 -2.02
C LYS A 231 13.54 -18.68 -0.76
N ILE A 232 13.07 -19.22 0.37
CA ILE A 232 13.28 -18.65 1.69
C ILE A 232 13.78 -19.72 2.67
N LYS A 233 14.50 -19.30 3.70
CA LYS A 233 14.71 -20.04 4.93
C LYS A 233 13.86 -19.42 6.01
N VAL A 234 12.99 -20.19 6.66
CA VAL A 234 12.18 -19.72 7.80
C VAL A 234 13.07 -19.69 9.03
N ILE A 235 13.21 -18.54 9.66
CA ILE A 235 14.10 -18.36 10.81
C ILE A 235 13.36 -18.60 12.11
N ARG A 236 12.26 -17.85 12.32
CA ARG A 236 11.44 -17.95 13.55
C ARG A 236 10.06 -17.37 13.34
N GLU A 237 9.13 -17.69 14.24
CA GLU A 237 7.94 -16.85 14.44
C GLU A 237 8.34 -15.59 15.20
N VAL A 238 7.81 -14.44 14.80
CA VAL A 238 7.95 -13.18 15.50
C VAL A 238 6.67 -12.94 16.29
N PRO A 239 6.71 -12.94 17.62
CA PRO A 239 5.54 -12.62 18.43
C PRO A 239 4.97 -11.25 18.06
N LEU A 240 3.65 -11.13 17.94
CA LEU A 240 3.02 -9.84 17.59
C LEU A 240 3.40 -8.73 18.58
N SER A 241 3.64 -9.07 19.85
CA SER A 241 4.11 -8.14 20.88
C SER A 241 5.51 -7.56 20.61
N GLU A 242 6.34 -8.22 19.80
CA GLU A 242 7.65 -7.74 19.35
C GLU A 242 7.56 -6.90 18.05
N CYS A 243 6.42 -6.91 17.37
CA CYS A 243 6.22 -6.25 16.08
C CYS A 243 5.87 -4.75 16.20
N GLY A 244 6.57 -4.01 17.05
CA GLY A 244 6.35 -2.57 17.24
C GLY A 244 4.98 -2.23 17.85
N LEU A 245 4.58 -0.96 17.75
CA LEU A 245 3.31 -0.49 18.32
C LEU A 245 2.10 -1.16 17.68
N TYR A 246 2.09 -1.25 16.35
CA TYR A 246 0.98 -1.84 15.61
C TYR A 246 0.81 -3.33 15.90
N GLY A 247 1.92 -4.09 15.97
CA GLY A 247 1.88 -5.50 16.39
C GLY A 247 1.33 -5.68 17.80
N LYS A 248 1.73 -4.83 18.76
CA LYS A 248 1.18 -4.84 20.14
C LYS A 248 -0.33 -4.58 20.16
N MET A 249 -0.82 -3.67 19.30
CA MET A 249 -2.26 -3.42 19.19
C MET A 249 -3.00 -4.65 18.63
N LEU A 250 -2.43 -5.32 17.61
CA LEU A 250 -3.00 -6.55 17.07
C LEU A 250 -2.98 -7.68 18.09
N ALA A 251 -1.89 -7.86 18.84
CA ALA A 251 -1.77 -8.84 19.92
C ALA A 251 -2.89 -8.65 20.95
N LYS A 252 -3.05 -7.42 21.46
CA LYS A 252 -4.12 -7.07 22.41
C LYS A 252 -5.52 -7.38 21.87
N ARG A 253 -5.79 -7.10 20.61
CA ARG A 253 -7.10 -7.39 19.96
C ARG A 253 -7.36 -8.89 19.83
N LYS A 254 -6.33 -9.71 19.72
CA LYS A 254 -6.42 -11.17 19.57
C LYS A 254 -6.34 -11.92 20.90
N GLY A 255 -6.08 -11.23 22.00
CA GLY A 255 -5.92 -11.84 23.32
C GLY A 255 -4.63 -12.62 23.51
N VAL A 256 -3.56 -12.25 22.77
CA VAL A 256 -2.22 -12.88 22.82
C VAL A 256 -1.13 -11.86 23.12
#